data_3709c7e99b02c47db0c4b361d3155c46
#
_entry.id   3709c7e99b02c47db0c4b361d3155c46
#
_cell.length_a   1.000
_cell.length_b   1.000
_cell.length_c   1.000
_cell.angle_alpha   90.00
_cell.angle_beta   90.00
_cell.angle_gamma   90.00
#
_symmetry.space_group_name_H-M   'P 1'
#
loop_
_entity.id
_entity.type
_entity.pdbx_description
1 polymer ?
#
loop_
_entity_poly.entity_id
_entity_poly.type
_entity_poly.pdbx_seq_one_letter_code
_entity_poly.pdbx_strand_id
1 'polypeptide(L)'
;MTKVGEHITLDIIGTTKEYDPSVFEKIIQDIAKAAKVTILNISKYKFEPQGFTIIALLAESHISFHTFPEKGIISFDFFTCGKINPSVAVEIIKKEFEHTRIIKKEFNRDTKSFYHDIYSSPGLQKLYVVNLSLIHISEPTRR
;
A
#
# COMPACT_ATOMS: atom_id res chain seq x y z
N MET A 1 -11.42 11.36 -16.87
CA MET A 1 -10.70 10.76 -15.74
C MET A 1 -10.07 9.48 -16.16
N THR A 2 -8.81 9.31 -15.84
CA THR A 2 -8.07 8.11 -16.19
C THR A 2 -7.70 7.36 -14.92
N LYS A 3 -8.06 6.10 -14.84
CA LYS A 3 -7.73 5.26 -13.70
C LYS A 3 -6.40 4.56 -13.96
N VAL A 4 -5.45 4.75 -13.06
CA VAL A 4 -4.15 4.12 -13.14
C VAL A 4 -4.14 2.78 -12.40
N GLY A 5 -4.78 2.75 -11.22
CA GLY A 5 -4.81 1.54 -10.44
C GLY A 5 -5.48 1.73 -9.10
N GLU A 6 -5.44 0.69 -8.30
CA GLU A 6 -5.95 0.71 -6.94
C GLU A 6 -4.82 0.37 -5.99
N HIS A 7 -4.87 0.95 -4.81
CA HIS A 7 -3.82 0.84 -3.83
C HIS A 7 -4.45 0.62 -2.46
N ILE A 8 -4.03 -0.41 -1.76
CA ILE A 8 -4.45 -0.57 -0.37
C ILE A 8 -3.23 -0.61 0.52
N THR A 9 -3.40 -0.10 1.72
CA THR A 9 -2.42 -0.30 2.78
C THR A 9 -3.13 -0.96 3.94
N LEU A 10 -2.42 -1.85 4.62
CA LEU A 10 -2.91 -2.48 5.83
C LEU A 10 -1.86 -2.27 6.91
N ASP A 11 -2.30 -1.81 8.07
CA ASP A 11 -1.45 -1.81 9.25
C ASP A 11 -2.00 -2.87 10.18
N ILE A 12 -1.22 -3.92 10.38
CA ILE A 12 -1.57 -5.08 11.19
C ILE A 12 -1.02 -4.82 12.57
N ILE A 13 -1.92 -4.63 13.54
CA ILE A 13 -1.57 -4.13 14.88
C ILE A 13 -1.78 -5.22 15.90
N GLY A 14 -0.86 -5.29 16.87
CA GLY A 14 -0.98 -6.26 17.96
C GLY A 14 -0.33 -7.59 17.63
N THR A 15 0.69 -7.58 16.78
CA THR A 15 1.48 -8.78 16.54
C THR A 15 2.44 -8.95 17.70
N THR A 16 2.49 -10.14 18.27
CA THR A 16 3.33 -10.39 19.45
C THR A 16 4.54 -11.24 19.15
N LYS A 17 4.67 -11.71 17.94
CA LYS A 17 5.81 -12.54 17.59
C LYS A 17 6.45 -12.07 16.29
N GLU A 18 7.70 -12.45 16.12
CA GLU A 18 8.44 -12.14 14.93
C GLU A 18 8.31 -13.34 13.98
N TYR A 19 7.86 -13.11 12.79
CA TYR A 19 7.65 -14.19 11.82
C TYR A 19 8.89 -14.41 11.00
N ASP A 20 9.12 -15.65 10.61
CA ASP A 20 10.25 -15.99 9.75
C ASP A 20 10.03 -15.33 8.38
N PRO A 21 11.10 -14.83 7.76
CA PRO A 21 10.98 -14.22 6.42
C PRO A 21 10.27 -15.09 5.39
N SER A 22 10.38 -16.41 5.49
CA SER A 22 9.72 -17.30 4.56
C SER A 22 8.21 -17.22 4.62
N VAL A 23 7.64 -16.79 5.75
CA VAL A 23 6.20 -16.60 5.89
C VAL A 23 5.75 -15.50 4.95
N PHE A 24 6.51 -14.41 4.89
CA PHE A 24 6.17 -13.28 4.04
C PHE A 24 6.28 -13.64 2.57
N GLU A 25 7.29 -14.42 2.19
CA GLU A 25 7.42 -14.85 0.80
C GLU A 25 6.24 -15.73 0.38
N LYS A 26 5.82 -16.61 1.28
CA LYS A 26 4.67 -17.46 0.98
C LYS A 26 3.40 -16.63 0.83
N ILE A 27 3.20 -15.66 1.70
CA ILE A 27 2.03 -14.79 1.63
C ILE A 27 2.02 -14.02 0.31
N ILE A 28 3.17 -13.49 -0.10
CA ILE A 28 3.27 -12.78 -1.37
C ILE A 28 2.91 -13.71 -2.52
N GLN A 29 3.38 -14.95 -2.50
CA GLN A 29 3.04 -15.91 -3.54
C GLN A 29 1.55 -16.21 -3.54
N ASP A 30 0.94 -16.37 -2.36
CA ASP A 30 -0.48 -16.64 -2.25
C ASP A 30 -1.30 -15.46 -2.77
N ILE A 31 -0.89 -14.23 -2.45
CA ILE A 31 -1.58 -13.05 -2.93
C ILE A 31 -1.45 -12.93 -4.45
N ALA A 32 -0.25 -13.14 -4.97
CA ALA A 32 -0.02 -13.05 -6.41
C ALA A 32 -0.88 -14.06 -7.16
N LYS A 33 -1.00 -15.26 -6.61
CA LYS A 33 -1.82 -16.31 -7.22
C LYS A 33 -3.30 -15.92 -7.18
N ALA A 34 -3.78 -15.43 -6.04
CA ALA A 34 -5.17 -15.03 -5.91
C ALA A 34 -5.50 -13.83 -6.79
N ALA A 35 -4.57 -12.91 -6.94
CA ALA A 35 -4.76 -11.72 -7.77
C ALA A 35 -4.44 -11.98 -9.24
N LYS A 36 -3.88 -13.15 -9.54
CA LYS A 36 -3.50 -13.55 -10.91
C LYS A 36 -2.48 -12.60 -11.51
N VAL A 37 -1.46 -12.28 -10.73
CA VAL A 37 -0.35 -11.45 -11.19
C VAL A 37 0.95 -12.24 -11.13
N THR A 38 1.90 -11.83 -11.95
CA THR A 38 3.18 -12.51 -12.05
C THR A 38 4.21 -11.82 -11.17
N ILE A 39 4.93 -12.59 -10.36
CA ILE A 39 6.04 -12.07 -9.56
C ILE A 39 7.27 -12.01 -10.45
N LEU A 40 7.86 -10.83 -10.56
CA LEU A 40 9.06 -10.62 -11.37
C LEU A 40 10.33 -10.66 -10.54
N ASN A 41 10.26 -10.18 -9.31
CA ASN A 41 11.44 -10.12 -8.44
C ASN A 41 10.99 -9.94 -7.00
N ILE A 42 11.78 -10.48 -6.06
CA ILE A 42 11.56 -10.25 -4.63
C ILE A 42 12.90 -9.83 -4.04
N SER A 43 12.88 -8.72 -3.32
CA SER A 43 14.03 -8.22 -2.57
C SER A 43 13.67 -8.16 -1.11
N LYS A 44 14.62 -8.49 -0.25
CA LYS A 44 14.36 -8.50 1.18
C LYS A 44 15.59 -8.11 1.96
N TYR A 45 15.36 -7.60 3.16
CA TYR A 45 16.45 -7.19 4.04
C TYR A 45 16.03 -7.39 5.49
N LYS A 46 16.91 -8.00 6.26
CA LYS A 46 16.69 -8.21 7.67
C LYS A 46 17.52 -7.20 8.44
N PHE A 47 16.88 -6.42 9.30
CA PHE A 47 17.55 -5.39 10.08
C PHE A 47 18.04 -5.94 11.41
N GLU A 48 19.13 -5.37 11.92
CA GLU A 48 19.63 -5.69 13.24
C GLU A 48 19.29 -4.54 14.19
N PRO A 49 18.80 -4.78 15.39
CA PRO A 49 18.66 -6.10 16.01
C PRO A 49 17.35 -6.80 15.64
N GLN A 50 16.43 -6.11 14.96
CA GLN A 50 15.14 -6.70 14.59
C GLN A 50 14.52 -5.90 13.46
N GLY A 51 13.49 -6.48 12.87
CA GLY A 51 12.79 -5.83 11.76
C GLY A 51 13.16 -6.45 10.43
N PHE A 52 12.21 -6.34 9.49
CA PHE A 52 12.34 -7.01 8.21
C PHE A 52 11.57 -6.23 7.16
N THR A 53 12.12 -6.13 5.96
CA THR A 53 11.44 -5.53 4.82
C THR A 53 11.52 -6.49 3.66
N ILE A 54 10.40 -6.64 2.95
CA ILE A 54 10.37 -7.41 1.73
C ILE A 54 9.51 -6.67 0.71
N ILE A 55 9.98 -6.62 -0.52
CA ILE A 55 9.29 -5.96 -1.62
C ILE A 55 9.25 -6.91 -2.79
N ALA A 56 8.07 -7.08 -3.36
CA ALA A 56 7.89 -7.88 -4.55
C ALA A 56 7.53 -6.98 -5.71
N LEU A 57 8.31 -7.07 -6.77
CA LEU A 57 7.99 -6.41 -8.03
C LEU A 57 7.09 -7.37 -8.80
N LEU A 58 5.91 -6.91 -9.13
CA LEU A 58 4.94 -7.70 -9.89
C LEU A 58 4.77 -7.05 -11.25
N ALA A 59 4.20 -7.79 -12.20
CA ALA A 59 3.90 -7.20 -13.49
C ALA A 59 2.90 -6.06 -13.28
N GLU A 60 3.37 -4.81 -13.47
CA GLU A 60 2.61 -3.57 -13.34
C GLU A 60 2.06 -3.31 -11.94
N SER A 61 2.71 -3.86 -10.92
CA SER A 61 2.26 -3.65 -9.54
C SER A 61 3.37 -3.99 -8.57
N HIS A 62 3.08 -3.86 -7.28
CA HIS A 62 4.05 -4.25 -6.25
C HIS A 62 3.36 -4.54 -4.93
N ILE A 63 4.06 -5.31 -4.10
CA ILE A 63 3.65 -5.61 -2.73
C ILE A 63 4.85 -5.32 -1.85
N SER A 64 4.61 -4.74 -0.68
CA SER A 64 5.67 -4.60 0.31
C SER A 64 5.16 -4.92 1.70
N PHE A 65 6.06 -5.43 2.54
CA PHE A 65 5.85 -5.60 3.97
C PHE A 65 7.01 -4.97 4.71
N HIS A 66 6.70 -4.28 5.78
CA HIS A 66 7.69 -3.77 6.72
C HIS A 66 7.26 -4.21 8.10
N THR A 67 8.16 -4.81 8.86
CA THR A 67 7.81 -5.22 10.22
C THR A 67 8.49 -4.30 11.22
N PHE A 68 7.75 -4.02 12.28
CA PHE A 68 8.23 -3.19 13.39
C PHE A 68 7.93 -3.96 14.68
N PRO A 69 8.74 -4.99 15.00
CA PRO A 69 8.44 -5.87 16.14
C PRO A 69 8.37 -5.10 17.45
N GLU A 70 9.17 -4.06 17.60
CA GLU A 70 9.19 -3.26 18.82
C GLU A 70 7.86 -2.51 19.02
N LYS A 71 7.08 -2.33 17.96
CA LYS A 71 5.79 -1.66 18.02
C LYS A 71 4.62 -2.62 17.88
N GLY A 72 4.91 -3.89 17.60
CA GLY A 72 3.87 -4.86 17.34
C GLY A 72 3.07 -4.56 16.09
N ILE A 73 3.73 -4.05 15.06
CA ILE A 73 3.06 -3.63 13.82
C ILE A 73 3.74 -4.25 12.61
N ILE A 74 2.92 -4.67 11.66
CA ILE A 74 3.38 -5.05 10.31
C ILE A 74 2.63 -4.15 9.34
N SER A 75 3.37 -3.43 8.51
CA SER A 75 2.80 -2.55 7.49
C SER A 75 2.85 -3.22 6.15
N PHE A 76 1.73 -3.22 5.46
CA PHE A 76 1.56 -3.89 4.17
C PHE A 76 1.06 -2.88 3.14
N ASP A 77 1.53 -3.04 1.91
CA ASP A 77 1.22 -2.13 0.83
C ASP A 77 1.05 -2.95 -0.44
N PHE A 78 -0.07 -2.77 -1.13
CA PHE A 78 -0.34 -3.49 -2.39
C PHE A 78 -0.93 -2.50 -3.39
N PHE A 79 -0.17 -2.22 -4.43
CA PHE A 79 -0.62 -1.40 -5.54
C PHE A 79 -0.84 -2.30 -6.75
N THR A 80 -2.01 -2.18 -7.39
CA THR A 80 -2.36 -2.97 -8.56
C THR A 80 -2.70 -2.04 -9.72
N CYS A 81 -2.47 -2.53 -10.93
CA CYS A 81 -3.03 -1.84 -12.10
C CYS A 81 -4.55 -2.02 -12.06
N GLY A 82 -5.28 -1.13 -12.68
CA GLY A 82 -6.71 -0.95 -12.48
C GLY A 82 -7.65 -2.13 -12.65
N LYS A 83 -7.16 -3.27 -13.12
CA LYS A 83 -8.04 -4.43 -13.38
C LYS A 83 -8.06 -5.44 -12.26
N ILE A 84 -7.22 -5.27 -11.25
CA ILE A 84 -7.05 -6.24 -10.19
C ILE A 84 -7.48 -5.61 -8.89
N ASN A 85 -8.32 -6.33 -8.15
CA ASN A 85 -8.78 -5.84 -6.86
C ASN A 85 -7.77 -6.24 -5.77
N PRO A 86 -7.07 -5.28 -5.18
CA PRO A 86 -6.05 -5.61 -4.18
C PRO A 86 -6.65 -6.13 -2.87
N SER A 87 -7.95 -6.01 -2.67
CA SER A 87 -8.58 -6.49 -1.45
C SER A 87 -8.54 -8.00 -1.30
N VAL A 88 -8.18 -8.74 -2.36
CA VAL A 88 -7.99 -10.18 -2.24
C VAL A 88 -6.91 -10.52 -1.21
N ALA A 89 -6.00 -9.59 -0.95
CA ALA A 89 -4.94 -9.80 0.02
C ALA A 89 -5.43 -9.78 1.47
N VAL A 90 -6.54 -9.10 1.73
CA VAL A 90 -7.00 -8.88 3.11
C VAL A 90 -7.26 -10.18 3.85
N GLU A 91 -8.03 -11.07 3.24
CA GLU A 91 -8.37 -12.33 3.91
C GLU A 91 -7.16 -13.24 4.09
N ILE A 92 -6.24 -13.21 3.14
CA ILE A 92 -5.02 -13.98 3.24
C ILE A 92 -4.19 -13.50 4.43
N ILE A 93 -4.05 -12.19 4.56
CA ILE A 93 -3.27 -11.59 5.65
C ILE A 93 -3.93 -11.83 6.99
N LYS A 94 -5.25 -11.70 7.07
CA LYS A 94 -5.98 -11.91 8.32
C LYS A 94 -5.76 -13.30 8.89
N LYS A 95 -5.59 -14.29 8.03
CA LYS A 95 -5.38 -15.66 8.48
C LYS A 95 -3.95 -15.95 8.90
N GLU A 96 -3.00 -15.22 8.34
CA GLU A 96 -1.59 -15.54 8.56
C GLU A 96 -0.99 -14.86 9.76
N PHE A 97 -1.45 -13.67 10.11
CA PHE A 97 -0.83 -12.89 11.18
C PHE A 97 -1.74 -12.75 12.38
N GLU A 98 -1.14 -12.97 13.55
CA GLU A 98 -1.78 -12.66 14.81
C GLU A 98 -1.97 -11.15 14.91
N HIS A 99 -3.13 -10.70 15.34
CA HIS A 99 -3.39 -9.27 15.42
C HIS A 99 -4.56 -8.98 16.33
N THR A 100 -4.62 -7.75 16.87
CA THR A 100 -5.77 -7.26 17.58
C THR A 100 -6.68 -6.48 16.65
N ARG A 101 -6.12 -5.79 15.65
CA ARG A 101 -6.91 -5.10 14.65
C ARG A 101 -6.07 -4.85 13.42
N ILE A 102 -6.74 -4.59 12.31
CA ILE A 102 -6.09 -4.23 11.05
C ILE A 102 -6.75 -2.94 10.57
N ILE A 103 -5.94 -1.94 10.28
CA ILE A 103 -6.42 -0.69 9.70
C ILE A 103 -6.18 -0.76 8.20
N LYS A 104 -7.25 -0.65 7.43
CA LYS A 104 -7.18 -0.70 5.97
C LYS A 104 -7.47 0.67 5.40
N LYS A 105 -6.65 1.11 4.45
CA LYS A 105 -6.89 2.32 3.69
C LYS A 105 -6.86 1.97 2.22
N GLU A 106 -7.78 2.57 1.45
CA GLU A 106 -7.88 2.30 0.03
C GLU A 106 -7.81 3.59 -0.75
N PHE A 107 -7.13 3.53 -1.88
CA PHE A 107 -6.99 4.67 -2.76
C PHE A 107 -7.26 4.24 -4.20
N ASN A 108 -8.10 4.99 -4.89
CA ASN A 108 -8.18 4.88 -6.33
C ASN A 108 -7.18 5.86 -6.89
N ARG A 109 -6.23 5.36 -7.67
CA ARG A 109 -5.24 6.23 -8.29
C ARG A 109 -5.72 6.55 -9.69
N ASP A 110 -6.25 7.74 -9.84
CA ASP A 110 -6.76 8.21 -11.12
C ASP A 110 -6.42 9.69 -11.26
N THR A 111 -6.94 10.32 -12.31
CA THR A 111 -6.64 11.73 -12.57
C THR A 111 -7.58 12.69 -11.87
N LYS A 112 -8.57 12.18 -11.14
CA LYS A 112 -9.50 13.00 -10.40
C LYS A 112 -8.95 13.22 -9.00
N SER A 113 -8.98 14.46 -8.53
CA SER A 113 -8.42 14.78 -7.22
C SER A 113 -9.26 15.83 -6.52
N PHE A 114 -9.51 15.65 -5.22
CA PHE A 114 -10.26 16.59 -4.43
C PHE A 114 -9.48 17.13 -3.23
N TYR A 115 -8.77 16.30 -2.53
CA TYR A 115 -8.12 16.72 -1.29
C TYR A 115 -6.63 16.49 -1.36
N HIS A 116 -6.04 16.85 -2.52
CA HIS A 116 -4.62 16.61 -2.75
C HIS A 116 -3.99 17.80 -3.41
N ASP A 117 -2.71 17.99 -3.18
CA ASP A 117 -1.96 19.02 -3.86
C ASP A 117 -1.73 18.58 -5.31
N ILE A 118 -1.87 19.51 -6.21
CA ILE A 118 -1.68 19.25 -7.63
C ILE A 118 -0.56 20.14 -8.13
N TYR A 119 0.43 19.52 -8.73
CA TYR A 119 1.57 20.23 -9.30
C TYR A 119 1.52 20.08 -10.80
N SER A 120 1.51 21.20 -11.52
CA SER A 120 1.37 21.18 -12.96
C SER A 120 2.35 22.16 -13.59
N SER A 121 2.55 22.03 -14.91
CA SER A 121 3.38 23.00 -15.61
C SER A 121 2.69 24.36 -15.58
N PRO A 122 3.45 25.45 -15.71
CA PRO A 122 2.88 26.81 -15.60
C PRO A 122 1.69 27.06 -16.51
N GLY A 123 1.67 26.48 -17.70
CA GLY A 123 0.56 26.68 -18.61
C GLY A 123 -0.76 26.09 -18.17
N LEU A 124 -0.75 25.15 -17.19
CA LEU A 124 -1.94 24.46 -16.75
C LEU A 124 -2.38 24.88 -15.35
N GLN A 125 -1.64 25.75 -14.70
CA GLN A 125 -1.92 26.09 -13.31
C GLN A 125 -3.30 26.69 -13.10
N LYS A 126 -3.78 27.46 -14.08
CA LYS A 126 -5.10 28.07 -13.91
C LYS A 126 -6.21 27.06 -13.79
N LEU A 127 -6.07 25.92 -14.42
CA LEU A 127 -7.08 24.88 -14.34
C LEU A 127 -7.20 24.29 -12.96
N TYR A 128 -6.09 24.25 -12.22
CA TYR A 128 -6.05 23.62 -10.91
C TYR A 128 -6.22 24.59 -9.76
N VAL A 129 -5.95 25.87 -10.00
CA VAL A 129 -6.05 26.86 -8.94
C VAL A 129 -7.44 26.93 -8.35
N VAL A 130 -8.48 26.84 -9.19
CA VAL A 130 -9.84 26.88 -8.67
C VAL A 130 -10.13 25.72 -7.75
N ASN A 131 -9.72 24.53 -8.15
CA ASN A 131 -9.90 23.35 -7.31
C ASN A 131 -9.09 23.44 -6.03
N LEU A 132 -7.88 23.95 -6.12
CA LEU A 132 -7.03 24.08 -4.93
C LEU A 132 -7.61 25.08 -3.94
N SER A 133 -8.23 26.14 -4.42
CA SER A 133 -8.86 27.10 -3.54
C SER A 133 -9.94 26.45 -2.68
N LEU A 134 -10.75 25.62 -3.27
CA LEU A 134 -11.80 24.93 -2.54
C LEU A 134 -11.23 23.94 -1.54
N ILE A 135 -10.17 23.25 -1.95
CA ILE A 135 -9.53 22.28 -1.07
C ILE A 135 -8.90 22.96 0.13
N HIS A 136 -8.25 24.09 -0.10
CA HIS A 136 -7.57 24.79 0.99
C HIS A 136 -8.52 25.34 2.02
N ILE A 137 -9.73 25.65 1.64
CA ILE A 137 -10.72 26.11 2.58
C ILE A 137 -11.07 24.99 3.55
N SER A 138 -11.14 23.75 3.06
CA SER A 138 -11.52 22.62 3.89
C SER A 138 -10.34 21.96 4.56
N GLU A 139 -9.11 22.16 4.06
CA GLU A 139 -7.93 21.55 4.63
C GLU A 139 -6.82 22.54 4.81
N PRO A 140 -6.93 23.39 5.79
CA PRO A 140 -5.99 24.50 5.95
C PRO A 140 -4.57 24.08 6.21
N THR A 141 -4.33 22.97 6.86
CA THR A 141 -2.97 22.64 7.11
C THR A 141 -2.68 21.23 6.82
N ARG A 142 -1.66 21.02 6.23
CA ARG A 142 -1.29 19.81 5.95
C ARG A 142 0.08 19.74 6.14
N ARG A 143 0.61 19.29 6.48
CA ARG A 143 1.89 19.27 6.59
C ARG A 143 2.45 19.11 7.74
#